data_4e8eda9011b25285dae0f42ad2c8317a
#
_entry.id   4e8eda9011b25285dae0f42ad2c8317a
#
_cell.length_a   1.000
_cell.length_b   1.000
_cell.length_c   1.000
_cell.angle_alpha   90.00
_cell.angle_beta   90.00
_cell.angle_gamma   90.00
#
_symmetry.space_group_name_H-M   'P 1'
#
loop_
_entity.id
_entity.type
_entity.pdbx_description
1 polymer ?
#
loop_
_entity_poly.entity_id
_entity_poly.type
_entity_poly.pdbx_seq_one_letter_code
_entity_poly.pdbx_strand_id
1 'polypeptide(L)'
;MHKSKFLNYLMFGLLYFTQGTVLAYFLSVNALYFNENGLSGLDLGIFSTIAMIPFVIKILYGMLSDRYALFGMGHRKPYILVGLAVQVVSLVLVPFIDLKSGYWLFVGVAFVLQMGMALYDTCTDGLALDTIPEDEQGTIQTFMVGGRAVGVIITASVVGLLAEKVSWMAVFLLLAAFTLVPIPMVLKVKEAARPVERIFDWKAFSAFKQKTVIALAALGFVFFLIIAGANQIVNPYLQERFDISLSQAGYLTTVWGIGVVLGSVVGGQLIQRVGRRRATWISIIISVVGILPLAFIPAAWFA
;
A
#
# COMPACT_ATOMS: atom_id res chain seq x y z
N MET A 1 -16.12 -9.55 -22.99
CA MET A 1 -16.37 -8.94 -21.66
C MET A 1 -17.32 -7.77 -21.85
N HIS A 2 -18.48 -7.73 -21.18
CA HIS A 2 -19.42 -6.61 -21.29
C HIS A 2 -18.73 -5.32 -20.81
N LYS A 3 -18.88 -4.20 -21.56
CA LYS A 3 -18.28 -2.89 -21.27
C LYS A 3 -18.49 -2.43 -19.81
N SER A 4 -19.66 -2.76 -19.24
CA SER A 4 -19.99 -2.45 -17.83
C SER A 4 -19.13 -3.23 -16.83
N LYS A 5 -18.86 -4.52 -17.05
CA LYS A 5 -18.02 -5.33 -16.15
C LYS A 5 -16.56 -4.86 -16.16
N PHE A 6 -16.03 -4.58 -17.36
CA PHE A 6 -14.67 -4.04 -17.46
C PHE A 6 -14.50 -2.73 -16.70
N LEU A 7 -15.46 -1.81 -16.80
CA LEU A 7 -15.40 -0.54 -16.06
C LEU A 7 -15.42 -0.76 -14.55
N ASN A 8 -16.19 -1.72 -14.06
CA ASN A 8 -16.18 -2.07 -12.64
C ASN A 8 -14.81 -2.61 -12.20
N TYR A 9 -14.21 -3.53 -12.95
CA TYR A 9 -12.89 -4.06 -12.64
C TYR A 9 -11.81 -2.98 -12.71
N LEU A 10 -11.89 -2.11 -13.71
CA LEU A 10 -10.97 -0.97 -13.84
C LEU A 10 -11.08 -0.02 -12.63
N MET A 11 -12.28 0.24 -12.12
CA MET A 11 -12.46 1.06 -10.92
C MET A 11 -11.73 0.46 -9.72
N PHE A 12 -11.89 -0.84 -9.45
CA PHE A 12 -11.16 -1.50 -8.37
C PHE A 12 -9.64 -1.47 -8.61
N GLY A 13 -9.21 -1.68 -9.84
CA GLY A 13 -7.81 -1.54 -10.24
C GLY A 13 -7.27 -0.13 -9.97
N LEU A 14 -8.05 0.93 -10.27
CA LEU A 14 -7.66 2.32 -10.02
C LEU A 14 -7.66 2.68 -8.52
N LEU A 15 -8.56 2.13 -7.72
CA LEU A 15 -8.53 2.29 -6.26
C LEU A 15 -7.25 1.67 -5.67
N TYR A 16 -6.86 0.50 -6.15
CA TYR A 16 -5.63 -0.15 -5.74
C TYR A 16 -4.37 0.50 -6.35
N PHE A 17 -4.47 1.05 -7.56
CA PHE A 17 -3.42 1.92 -8.11
C PHE A 17 -3.11 3.08 -7.17
N THR A 18 -4.14 3.81 -6.74
CA THR A 18 -4.00 4.89 -5.76
C THR A 18 -3.36 4.41 -4.45
N GLN A 19 -3.74 3.24 -3.95
CA GLN A 19 -3.10 2.63 -2.80
C GLN A 19 -1.63 2.34 -3.07
N GLY A 20 -1.31 1.78 -4.24
CA GLY A 20 0.06 1.48 -4.64
C GLY A 20 0.96 2.70 -4.71
N THR A 21 0.44 3.84 -5.19
CA THR A 21 1.21 5.09 -5.27
C THR A 21 1.62 5.60 -3.90
N VAL A 22 0.69 5.64 -2.95
CA VAL A 22 0.97 6.10 -1.58
C VAL A 22 1.78 5.06 -0.80
N LEU A 23 1.50 3.77 -1.01
CA LEU A 23 2.27 2.69 -0.39
C LEU A 23 3.75 2.76 -0.78
N ALA A 24 4.07 3.00 -2.06
CA ALA A 24 5.44 3.17 -2.53
C ALA A 24 6.16 4.32 -1.81
N TYR A 25 5.46 5.44 -1.58
CA TYR A 25 6.02 6.53 -0.79
C TYR A 25 6.36 6.07 0.63
N PHE A 26 5.42 5.45 1.34
CA PHE A 26 5.62 5.04 2.74
C PHE A 26 6.62 3.89 2.91
N LEU A 27 6.78 3.01 1.93
CA LEU A 27 7.69 1.87 2.04
C LEU A 27 9.15 2.21 1.71
N SER A 28 9.40 3.18 0.83
CA SER A 28 10.76 3.43 0.37
C SER A 28 11.11 4.90 0.14
N VAL A 29 10.17 5.70 -0.39
CA VAL A 29 10.47 7.07 -0.80
C VAL A 29 10.56 8.03 0.38
N ASN A 30 9.77 7.82 1.44
CA ASN A 30 9.85 8.61 2.66
C ASN A 30 11.23 8.57 3.31
N ALA A 31 11.93 7.44 3.23
CA ALA A 31 13.30 7.32 3.77
C ALA A 31 14.25 8.29 3.07
N LEU A 32 14.13 8.45 1.75
CA LEU A 32 14.91 9.42 0.99
C LEU A 32 14.58 10.86 1.39
N TYR A 33 13.28 11.17 1.56
CA TYR A 33 12.84 12.49 1.98
C TYR A 33 13.35 12.87 3.39
N PHE A 34 13.35 11.91 4.32
CA PHE A 34 13.89 12.09 5.67
C PHE A 34 15.39 12.31 5.64
N ASN A 35 16.13 11.50 4.88
CA ASN A 35 17.58 11.60 4.74
C ASN A 35 18.02 12.97 4.18
N GLU A 36 17.37 13.44 3.11
CA GLU A 36 17.64 14.77 2.54
C GLU A 36 17.38 15.93 3.51
N ASN A 37 16.39 15.77 4.39
CA ASN A 37 16.11 16.73 5.44
C ASN A 37 17.01 16.55 6.66
N GLY A 38 17.96 15.63 6.66
CA GLY A 38 18.93 15.41 7.72
C GLY A 38 18.31 14.86 9.02
N LEU A 39 17.19 14.14 8.89
CA LEU A 39 16.56 13.41 9.98
C LEU A 39 17.18 12.04 10.16
N SER A 40 17.20 11.55 11.39
CA SER A 40 17.82 10.27 11.75
C SER A 40 16.95 9.08 11.37
N GLY A 41 17.57 7.90 11.30
CA GLY A 41 16.83 6.64 11.14
C GLY A 41 15.85 6.36 12.30
N LEU A 42 16.11 6.91 13.49
CA LEU A 42 15.18 6.84 14.62
C LEU A 42 13.91 7.65 14.34
N ASP A 43 14.05 8.88 13.81
CA ASP A 43 12.92 9.72 13.44
C ASP A 43 12.06 9.03 12.37
N LEU A 44 12.69 8.43 11.36
CA LEU A 44 12.01 7.63 10.34
C LEU A 44 11.28 6.43 10.94
N GLY A 45 11.90 5.74 11.89
CA GLY A 45 11.30 4.60 12.59
C GLY A 45 10.07 4.99 13.40
N ILE A 46 10.14 6.07 14.17
CA ILE A 46 9.01 6.62 14.93
C ILE A 46 7.88 7.02 13.99
N PHE A 47 8.20 7.80 12.95
CA PHE A 47 7.25 8.20 11.91
C PHE A 47 6.54 6.99 11.30
N SER A 48 7.28 6.02 10.81
CA SER A 48 6.73 4.83 10.15
C SER A 48 5.84 4.01 11.09
N THR A 49 6.24 3.88 12.37
CA THR A 49 5.46 3.18 13.38
C THR A 49 4.10 3.86 13.61
N ILE A 50 4.11 5.17 13.85
CA ILE A 50 2.88 5.93 14.12
C ILE A 50 1.98 5.96 12.87
N ALA A 51 2.55 6.22 11.71
CA ALA A 51 1.80 6.29 10.45
C ALA A 51 1.12 4.96 10.09
N MET A 52 1.66 3.81 10.52
CA MET A 52 1.08 2.49 10.24
C MET A 52 -0.01 2.04 11.22
N ILE A 53 -0.20 2.71 12.36
CA ILE A 53 -1.25 2.37 13.34
C ILE A 53 -2.64 2.24 12.70
N PRO A 54 -3.08 3.15 11.79
CA PRO A 54 -4.39 3.04 11.14
C PRO A 54 -4.62 1.72 10.42
N PHE A 55 -3.56 1.11 9.85
CA PHE A 55 -3.67 -0.21 9.21
C PHE A 55 -3.80 -1.35 10.23
N VAL A 56 -3.25 -1.22 11.41
CA VAL A 56 -3.41 -2.20 12.48
C VAL A 56 -4.87 -2.27 12.94
N ILE A 57 -5.52 -1.12 13.02
CA ILE A 57 -6.92 -1.00 13.47
C ILE A 57 -7.95 -1.04 12.34
N LYS A 58 -7.56 -1.36 11.11
CA LYS A 58 -8.44 -1.27 9.92
C LYS A 58 -9.71 -2.11 10.02
N ILE A 59 -9.72 -3.15 10.86
CA ILE A 59 -10.92 -3.94 11.14
C ILE A 59 -12.07 -3.07 11.69
N LEU A 60 -11.73 -2.02 12.46
CA LEU A 60 -12.72 -1.09 13.01
C LEU A 60 -13.43 -0.28 11.91
N TYR A 61 -12.72 0.04 10.82
CA TYR A 61 -13.30 0.74 9.67
C TYR A 61 -14.29 -0.14 8.92
N GLY A 62 -13.98 -1.44 8.80
CA GLY A 62 -14.91 -2.44 8.26
C GLY A 62 -16.18 -2.50 9.09
N MET A 63 -16.05 -2.62 10.42
CA MET A 63 -17.17 -2.63 11.36
C MET A 63 -18.00 -1.35 11.28
N LEU A 64 -17.34 -0.19 11.20
CA LEU A 64 -18.00 1.11 11.10
C LEU A 64 -18.84 1.20 9.83
N SER A 65 -18.26 0.82 8.69
CA SER A 65 -18.94 0.86 7.40
C SER A 65 -20.03 -0.21 7.28
N ASP A 66 -19.92 -1.34 7.97
CA ASP A 66 -20.97 -2.36 8.02
C ASP A 66 -22.20 -1.88 8.80
N ARG A 67 -21.96 -1.08 9.84
CA ARG A 67 -23.02 -0.64 10.74
C ARG A 67 -23.76 0.61 10.29
N TYR A 68 -23.05 1.58 9.71
CA TYR A 68 -23.63 2.88 9.40
C TYR A 68 -23.57 3.19 7.91
N ALA A 69 -24.73 3.42 7.30
CA ALA A 69 -24.82 4.02 5.97
C ALA A 69 -24.66 5.54 6.10
N LEU A 70 -23.75 6.14 5.35
CA LEU A 70 -23.53 7.58 5.36
C LEU A 70 -24.13 8.23 4.11
N PHE A 71 -24.67 9.43 4.27
CA PHE A 71 -25.16 10.30 3.19
C PHE A 71 -26.20 9.67 2.26
N GLY A 72 -26.87 8.59 2.65
CA GLY A 72 -27.79 7.85 1.79
C GLY A 72 -27.14 7.18 0.56
N MET A 73 -25.82 7.09 0.53
CA MET A 73 -25.04 6.53 -0.60
C MET A 73 -24.66 5.08 -0.44
N GLY A 74 -25.11 4.41 0.62
CA GLY A 74 -24.75 3.02 0.93
C GLY A 74 -23.75 2.88 2.07
N HIS A 75 -23.20 1.67 2.24
CA HIS A 75 -22.32 1.30 3.36
C HIS A 75 -20.83 1.36 3.02
N ARG A 76 -20.44 1.29 1.75
CA ARG A 76 -19.02 1.27 1.31
C ARG A 76 -18.61 2.53 0.58
N LYS A 77 -19.40 2.92 -0.41
CA LYS A 77 -19.11 4.07 -1.28
C LYS A 77 -18.79 5.38 -0.52
N PRO A 78 -19.59 5.82 0.47
CA PRO A 78 -19.31 7.08 1.16
C PRO A 78 -17.99 7.02 1.94
N TYR A 79 -17.66 5.89 2.54
CA TYR A 79 -16.39 5.71 3.25
C TYR A 79 -15.18 5.69 2.31
N ILE A 80 -15.33 5.10 1.12
CA ILE A 80 -14.30 5.18 0.07
C ILE A 80 -14.05 6.66 -0.31
N LEU A 81 -15.10 7.41 -0.56
CA LEU A 81 -15.00 8.83 -0.93
C LEU A 81 -14.39 9.68 0.19
N VAL A 82 -14.81 9.46 1.44
CA VAL A 82 -14.23 10.14 2.61
C VAL A 82 -12.76 9.80 2.77
N GLY A 83 -12.40 8.52 2.67
CA GLY A 83 -11.00 8.09 2.77
C GLY A 83 -10.11 8.71 1.70
N LEU A 84 -10.56 8.73 0.44
CA LEU A 84 -9.86 9.39 -0.67
C LEU A 84 -9.75 10.90 -0.45
N ALA A 85 -10.82 11.57 0.02
CA ALA A 85 -10.81 13.01 0.30
C ALA A 85 -9.81 13.35 1.41
N VAL A 86 -9.80 12.58 2.52
CA VAL A 86 -8.84 12.75 3.62
C VAL A 86 -7.41 12.58 3.09
N GLN A 87 -7.15 11.58 2.26
CA GLN A 87 -5.84 11.35 1.67
C GLN A 87 -5.40 12.52 0.77
N VAL A 88 -6.29 13.03 -0.12
CA VAL A 88 -5.98 14.18 -0.98
C VAL A 88 -5.66 15.41 -0.15
N VAL A 89 -6.52 15.74 0.82
CA VAL A 89 -6.30 16.93 1.69
C VAL A 89 -4.96 16.81 2.43
N SER A 90 -4.67 15.65 3.01
CA SER A 90 -3.40 15.42 3.71
C SER A 90 -2.20 15.58 2.77
N LEU A 91 -2.24 15.00 1.56
CA LEU A 91 -1.16 15.12 0.57
C LEU A 91 -0.95 16.56 0.09
N VAL A 92 -2.01 17.36 -0.02
CA VAL A 92 -1.90 18.77 -0.38
C VAL A 92 -1.34 19.59 0.78
N LEU A 93 -1.59 19.23 2.02
CA LEU A 93 -1.10 19.95 3.20
C LEU A 93 0.37 19.65 3.52
N VAL A 94 0.82 18.41 3.31
CA VAL A 94 2.18 17.96 3.63
C VAL A 94 3.28 18.90 3.12
N PRO A 95 3.27 19.39 1.87
CA PRO A 95 4.34 20.25 1.36
C PRO A 95 4.54 21.59 2.10
N PHE A 96 3.54 22.01 2.85
CA PHE A 96 3.60 23.27 3.61
C PHE A 96 4.12 23.09 5.04
N ILE A 97 4.47 21.86 5.42
CA ILE A 97 5.01 21.53 6.72
C ILE A 97 6.52 21.38 6.59
N ASP A 98 7.27 22.25 7.25
CA ASP A 98 8.71 22.05 7.39
C ASP A 98 8.99 20.83 8.26
N LEU A 99 9.70 19.84 7.68
CA LEU A 99 9.88 18.55 8.34
C LEU A 99 10.73 18.62 9.60
N LYS A 100 11.69 19.58 9.68
CA LYS A 100 12.56 19.72 10.86
C LYS A 100 11.88 20.40 12.02
N SER A 101 11.25 21.54 11.76
CA SER A 101 10.60 22.33 12.82
C SER A 101 9.19 21.82 13.15
N GLY A 102 8.51 21.19 12.18
CA GLY A 102 7.14 20.68 12.28
C GLY A 102 7.04 19.15 12.29
N TYR A 103 8.07 18.42 12.74
CA TYR A 103 8.11 16.96 12.69
C TYR A 103 6.84 16.29 13.22
N TRP A 104 6.36 16.67 14.40
CA TRP A 104 5.17 16.07 15.00
C TRP A 104 3.88 16.41 14.26
N LEU A 105 3.81 17.60 13.64
CA LEU A 105 2.69 17.95 12.75
C LEU A 105 2.72 17.10 11.49
N PHE A 106 3.90 16.90 10.90
CA PHE A 106 4.09 16.02 9.74
C PHE A 106 3.68 14.58 10.07
N VAL A 107 4.11 14.03 11.22
CA VAL A 107 3.69 12.71 11.72
C VAL A 107 2.18 12.63 11.88
N GLY A 108 1.55 13.67 12.46
CA GLY A 108 0.10 13.75 12.63
C GLY A 108 -0.66 13.75 11.31
N VAL A 109 -0.20 14.54 10.33
CA VAL A 109 -0.81 14.56 8.98
C VAL A 109 -0.61 13.23 8.26
N ALA A 110 0.55 12.60 8.38
CA ALA A 110 0.80 11.27 7.82
C ALA A 110 -0.09 10.19 8.46
N PHE A 111 -0.32 10.27 9.78
CA PHE A 111 -1.28 9.39 10.47
C PHE A 111 -2.70 9.55 9.91
N VAL A 112 -3.17 10.80 9.74
CA VAL A 112 -4.49 11.10 9.16
C VAL A 112 -4.58 10.63 7.70
N LEU A 113 -3.53 10.83 6.91
CA LEU A 113 -3.42 10.33 5.55
C LEU A 113 -3.59 8.80 5.50
N GLN A 114 -2.86 8.09 6.34
CA GLN A 114 -2.92 6.63 6.42
C GLN A 114 -4.26 6.13 6.98
N MET A 115 -4.91 6.90 7.85
CA MET A 115 -6.27 6.62 8.29
C MET A 115 -7.26 6.69 7.11
N GLY A 116 -7.16 7.71 6.26
CA GLY A 116 -7.93 7.82 5.02
C GLY A 116 -7.67 6.63 4.09
N MET A 117 -6.40 6.26 3.92
CA MET A 117 -6.00 5.13 3.08
C MET A 117 -6.54 3.79 3.63
N ALA A 118 -6.39 3.52 4.92
CA ALA A 118 -6.91 2.30 5.54
C ALA A 118 -8.44 2.20 5.48
N LEU A 119 -9.12 3.35 5.59
CA LEU A 119 -10.57 3.45 5.49
C LEU A 119 -11.06 3.08 4.08
N TYR A 120 -10.55 3.72 3.03
CA TYR A 120 -11.02 3.41 1.69
C TYR A 120 -10.56 2.03 1.22
N ASP A 121 -9.38 1.56 1.61
CA ASP A 121 -8.87 0.22 1.30
C ASP A 121 -9.82 -0.85 1.83
N THR A 122 -10.14 -0.81 3.13
CA THR A 122 -11.07 -1.75 3.77
C THR A 122 -12.45 -1.73 3.12
N CYS A 123 -12.96 -0.53 2.81
CA CYS A 123 -14.27 -0.40 2.18
C CYS A 123 -14.26 -0.81 0.70
N THR A 124 -13.14 -0.69 0.00
CA THR A 124 -12.96 -1.19 -1.37
C THR A 124 -12.98 -2.71 -1.39
N ASP A 125 -12.27 -3.37 -0.46
CA ASP A 125 -12.30 -4.83 -0.30
C ASP A 125 -13.73 -5.31 -0.02
N GLY A 126 -14.41 -4.65 0.93
CA GLY A 126 -15.80 -4.93 1.23
C GLY A 126 -16.73 -4.73 0.04
N LEU A 127 -16.57 -3.66 -0.73
CA LEU A 127 -17.36 -3.39 -1.92
C LEU A 127 -17.15 -4.48 -3.00
N ALA A 128 -15.91 -4.93 -3.17
CA ALA A 128 -15.61 -6.01 -4.11
C ALA A 128 -16.32 -7.31 -3.71
N LEU A 129 -16.27 -7.67 -2.42
CA LEU A 129 -16.97 -8.86 -1.91
C LEU A 129 -18.49 -8.75 -2.00
N ASP A 130 -19.04 -7.54 -1.83
CA ASP A 130 -20.48 -7.30 -1.85
C ASP A 130 -21.06 -7.24 -3.29
N THR A 131 -20.24 -6.91 -4.30
CA THR A 131 -20.72 -6.59 -5.66
C THR A 131 -20.23 -7.54 -6.76
N ILE A 132 -19.15 -8.28 -6.51
CA ILE A 132 -18.55 -9.18 -7.50
C ILE A 132 -18.94 -10.62 -7.21
N PRO A 133 -19.48 -11.37 -8.18
CA PRO A 133 -19.80 -12.79 -8.04
C PRO A 133 -18.59 -13.62 -7.63
N GLU A 134 -18.82 -14.72 -6.89
CA GLU A 134 -17.75 -15.58 -6.35
C GLU A 134 -16.82 -16.14 -7.44
N ASP A 135 -17.38 -16.51 -8.59
CA ASP A 135 -16.64 -17.03 -9.76
C ASP A 135 -15.76 -15.97 -10.42
N GLU A 136 -16.04 -14.68 -10.22
CA GLU A 136 -15.26 -13.55 -10.75
C GLU A 136 -14.28 -12.95 -9.73
N GLN A 137 -14.29 -13.39 -8.47
CA GLN A 137 -13.43 -12.83 -7.41
C GLN A 137 -11.94 -13.00 -7.70
N GLY A 138 -11.52 -14.08 -8.33
CA GLY A 138 -10.13 -14.26 -8.80
C GLY A 138 -9.72 -13.21 -9.83
N THR A 139 -10.62 -12.88 -10.74
CA THR A 139 -10.37 -11.87 -11.78
C THR A 139 -10.26 -10.46 -11.15
N ILE A 140 -11.17 -10.09 -10.25
CA ILE A 140 -11.10 -8.79 -9.60
C ILE A 140 -9.84 -8.63 -8.77
N GLN A 141 -9.39 -9.66 -8.06
CA GLN A 141 -8.12 -9.65 -7.32
C GLN A 141 -6.93 -9.39 -8.24
N THR A 142 -6.95 -9.92 -9.47
CA THR A 142 -5.90 -9.65 -10.46
C THR A 142 -5.87 -8.16 -10.85
N PHE A 143 -7.04 -7.54 -11.06
CA PHE A 143 -7.11 -6.09 -11.33
C PHE A 143 -6.65 -5.25 -10.14
N MET A 144 -7.01 -5.63 -8.92
CA MET A 144 -6.62 -4.94 -7.71
C MET A 144 -5.11 -5.04 -7.48
N VAL A 145 -4.54 -6.23 -7.47
CA VAL A 145 -3.09 -6.45 -7.29
C VAL A 145 -2.30 -5.82 -8.42
N GLY A 146 -2.77 -5.99 -9.68
CA GLY A 146 -2.16 -5.35 -10.85
C GLY A 146 -2.17 -3.83 -10.77
N GLY A 147 -3.30 -3.24 -10.36
CA GLY A 147 -3.42 -1.79 -10.14
C GLY A 147 -2.43 -1.29 -9.10
N ARG A 148 -2.34 -1.97 -7.94
CA ARG A 148 -1.35 -1.64 -6.89
C ARG A 148 0.08 -1.69 -7.42
N ALA A 149 0.43 -2.74 -8.14
CA ALA A 149 1.77 -2.91 -8.67
C ALA A 149 2.12 -1.79 -9.69
N VAL A 150 1.20 -1.44 -10.58
CA VAL A 150 1.35 -0.32 -11.51
C VAL A 150 1.54 1.00 -10.75
N GLY A 151 0.77 1.23 -9.67
CA GLY A 151 0.92 2.39 -8.81
C GLY A 151 2.29 2.47 -8.17
N VAL A 152 2.80 1.36 -7.63
CA VAL A 152 4.16 1.28 -7.05
C VAL A 152 5.21 1.58 -8.11
N ILE A 153 5.14 0.93 -9.28
CA ILE A 153 6.12 1.09 -10.36
C ILE A 153 6.16 2.54 -10.86
N ILE A 154 5.01 3.13 -11.17
CA ILE A 154 4.93 4.52 -11.66
C ILE A 154 5.48 5.48 -10.61
N THR A 155 5.07 5.32 -9.35
CA THR A 155 5.54 6.21 -8.28
C THR A 155 7.04 6.09 -8.08
N ALA A 156 7.57 4.89 -7.97
CA ALA A 156 9.00 4.66 -7.79
C ALA A 156 9.83 5.23 -8.95
N SER A 157 9.35 5.09 -10.19
CA SER A 157 10.07 5.59 -11.38
C SER A 157 10.05 7.13 -11.47
N VAL A 158 8.94 7.76 -11.07
CA VAL A 158 8.73 9.20 -11.31
C VAL A 158 9.13 10.03 -10.10
N VAL A 159 8.96 9.52 -8.89
CA VAL A 159 9.14 10.32 -7.66
C VAL A 159 10.59 10.75 -7.48
N GLY A 160 11.55 9.84 -7.65
CA GLY A 160 12.97 10.20 -7.53
C GLY A 160 13.38 11.30 -8.51
N LEU A 161 12.95 11.15 -9.77
CA LEU A 161 13.21 12.16 -10.80
C LEU A 161 12.53 13.50 -10.50
N LEU A 162 11.28 13.46 -10.02
CA LEU A 162 10.49 14.65 -9.72
C LEU A 162 11.04 15.40 -8.50
N ALA A 163 11.45 14.67 -7.46
CA ALA A 163 12.08 15.23 -6.27
C ALA A 163 13.41 15.92 -6.62
N GLU A 164 14.27 15.26 -7.41
CA GLU A 164 15.58 15.75 -7.80
C GLU A 164 15.52 16.96 -8.76
N LYS A 165 14.62 16.91 -9.76
CA LYS A 165 14.59 17.91 -10.84
C LYS A 165 13.57 19.02 -10.65
N VAL A 166 12.58 18.83 -9.80
CA VAL A 166 11.52 19.83 -9.58
C VAL A 166 11.42 20.18 -8.10
N SER A 167 10.78 19.35 -7.28
CA SER A 167 10.67 19.53 -5.83
C SER A 167 9.88 18.40 -5.17
N TRP A 168 10.04 18.22 -3.86
CA TRP A 168 9.19 17.36 -3.05
C TRP A 168 7.72 17.80 -3.03
N MET A 169 7.44 19.10 -3.14
CA MET A 169 6.07 19.60 -3.30
C MET A 169 5.40 18.98 -4.53
N ALA A 170 6.11 18.94 -5.67
CA ALA A 170 5.57 18.34 -6.89
C ALA A 170 5.28 16.84 -6.72
N VAL A 171 6.08 16.13 -5.92
CA VAL A 171 5.84 14.71 -5.56
C VAL A 171 4.51 14.55 -4.83
N PHE A 172 4.29 15.30 -3.75
CA PHE A 172 3.06 15.18 -2.96
C PHE A 172 1.81 15.59 -3.76
N LEU A 173 1.91 16.63 -4.59
CA LEU A 173 0.81 17.05 -5.46
C LEU A 173 0.52 16.01 -6.55
N LEU A 174 1.53 15.32 -7.08
CA LEU A 174 1.33 14.21 -8.01
C LEU A 174 0.59 13.05 -7.33
N LEU A 175 0.97 12.68 -6.11
CA LEU A 175 0.28 11.63 -5.34
C LEU A 175 -1.18 12.02 -5.03
N ALA A 176 -1.43 13.30 -4.74
CA ALA A 176 -2.78 13.83 -4.58
C ALA A 176 -3.59 13.71 -5.89
N ALA A 177 -2.99 14.07 -7.03
CA ALA A 177 -3.62 13.92 -8.35
C ALA A 177 -3.95 12.45 -8.66
N PHE A 178 -3.06 11.52 -8.39
CA PHE A 178 -3.33 10.09 -8.54
C PHE A 178 -4.47 9.61 -7.66
N THR A 179 -4.60 10.17 -6.45
CA THR A 179 -5.70 9.84 -5.53
C THR A 179 -7.08 10.29 -6.07
N LEU A 180 -7.13 11.31 -6.90
CA LEU A 180 -8.38 11.78 -7.51
C LEU A 180 -8.88 10.88 -8.66
N VAL A 181 -8.00 10.10 -9.29
CA VAL A 181 -8.30 9.31 -10.50
C VAL A 181 -9.50 8.38 -10.35
N PRO A 182 -9.67 7.58 -9.28
CA PRO A 182 -10.80 6.66 -9.15
C PRO A 182 -12.12 7.35 -8.80
N ILE A 183 -12.12 8.57 -8.27
CA ILE A 183 -13.31 9.25 -7.72
C ILE A 183 -14.48 9.30 -8.72
N PRO A 184 -14.31 9.71 -9.99
CA PRO A 184 -15.41 9.77 -10.94
C PRO A 184 -16.10 8.43 -11.19
N MET A 185 -15.34 7.32 -11.07
CA MET A 185 -15.88 5.98 -11.23
C MET A 185 -16.61 5.52 -9.96
N VAL A 186 -16.04 5.78 -8.79
CA VAL A 186 -16.66 5.48 -7.49
C VAL A 186 -18.01 6.22 -7.35
N LEU A 187 -18.09 7.47 -7.79
CA LEU A 187 -19.34 8.25 -7.77
C LEU A 187 -20.48 7.60 -8.57
N LYS A 188 -20.16 6.85 -9.62
CA LYS A 188 -21.14 6.14 -10.48
C LYS A 188 -21.58 4.78 -9.93
N VAL A 189 -20.89 4.24 -8.93
CA VAL A 189 -21.25 2.95 -8.32
C VAL A 189 -22.60 3.07 -7.64
N LYS A 190 -23.45 2.09 -7.88
CA LYS A 190 -24.72 1.89 -7.16
C LYS A 190 -24.52 0.67 -6.26
N GLU A 191 -24.53 0.89 -4.96
CA GLU A 191 -24.57 -0.22 -4.01
C GLU A 191 -25.99 -0.80 -3.98
N ALA A 192 -26.07 -2.15 -3.99
CA ALA A 192 -27.32 -2.84 -3.72
C ALA A 192 -27.76 -2.57 -2.27
N ALA A 193 -29.06 -2.40 -2.04
CA ALA A 193 -29.59 -2.37 -0.70
C ALA A 193 -29.24 -3.67 0.01
N ARG A 194 -28.54 -3.59 1.14
CA ARG A 194 -28.25 -4.77 1.94
C ARG A 194 -29.52 -5.24 2.63
N PRO A 195 -29.83 -6.55 2.62
CA PRO A 195 -30.82 -7.08 3.53
C PRO A 195 -30.28 -6.93 4.96
N VAL A 196 -31.07 -6.28 5.80
CA VAL A 196 -30.95 -6.15 7.26
C VAL A 196 -29.56 -6.38 7.87
N GLU A 197 -29.11 -5.34 8.57
CA GLU A 197 -27.97 -5.20 9.49
C GLU A 197 -27.13 -6.48 9.71
N ARG A 198 -25.99 -6.58 9.05
CA ARG A 198 -24.94 -7.47 9.53
C ARG A 198 -24.39 -6.88 10.82
N ILE A 199 -25.03 -7.24 11.93
CA ILE A 199 -24.52 -6.92 13.26
C ILE A 199 -23.17 -7.60 13.39
N PHE A 200 -22.12 -6.80 13.62
CA PHE A 200 -20.80 -7.35 13.90
C PHE A 200 -20.88 -8.24 15.14
N ASP A 201 -20.55 -9.52 14.99
CA ASP A 201 -20.48 -10.44 16.11
C ASP A 201 -19.08 -10.39 16.75
N TRP A 202 -19.01 -9.87 17.96
CA TRP A 202 -17.78 -9.86 18.77
C TRP A 202 -17.17 -11.26 18.96
N LYS A 203 -17.95 -12.32 18.81
CA LYS A 203 -17.47 -13.71 18.83
C LYS A 203 -16.46 -13.97 17.70
N ALA A 204 -16.48 -13.19 16.61
CA ALA A 204 -15.48 -13.30 15.55
C ALA A 204 -14.04 -13.14 16.08
N PHE A 205 -13.82 -12.31 17.11
CA PHE A 205 -12.52 -12.20 17.77
C PHE A 205 -12.06 -13.47 18.48
N SER A 206 -12.95 -14.41 18.77
CA SER A 206 -12.55 -15.71 19.31
C SER A 206 -11.68 -16.52 18.35
N ALA A 207 -11.74 -16.22 17.04
CA ALA A 207 -10.85 -16.82 16.05
C ALA A 207 -9.37 -16.57 16.36
N PHE A 208 -9.02 -15.41 16.96
CA PHE A 208 -7.65 -15.10 17.39
C PHE A 208 -7.14 -16.00 18.53
N LYS A 209 -7.98 -16.80 19.16
CA LYS A 209 -7.59 -17.82 20.15
C LYS A 209 -7.16 -19.15 19.49
N GLN A 210 -7.44 -19.31 18.20
CA GLN A 210 -7.08 -20.54 17.48
C GLN A 210 -5.58 -20.55 17.17
N LYS A 211 -4.89 -21.67 17.50
CA LYS A 211 -3.45 -21.84 17.27
C LYS A 211 -3.03 -21.59 15.81
N THR A 212 -3.86 -22.04 14.87
CA THR A 212 -3.61 -21.81 13.42
C THR A 212 -3.64 -20.32 13.06
N VAL A 213 -4.59 -19.57 13.60
CA VAL A 213 -4.69 -18.11 13.35
C VAL A 213 -3.51 -17.38 13.97
N ILE A 214 -3.11 -17.75 15.19
CA ILE A 214 -1.93 -17.19 15.86
C ILE A 214 -0.66 -17.49 15.06
N ALA A 215 -0.49 -18.72 14.58
CA ALA A 215 0.68 -19.10 13.77
C ALA A 215 0.73 -18.33 12.44
N LEU A 216 -0.40 -18.17 11.75
CA LEU A 216 -0.50 -17.38 10.53
C LEU A 216 -0.23 -15.88 10.79
N ALA A 217 -0.73 -15.34 11.89
CA ALA A 217 -0.47 -13.96 12.29
C ALA A 217 1.02 -13.73 12.60
N ALA A 218 1.66 -14.65 13.33
CA ALA A 218 3.09 -14.61 13.61
C ALA A 218 3.93 -14.70 12.32
N LEU A 219 3.58 -15.61 11.42
CA LEU A 219 4.23 -15.72 10.11
C LEU A 219 4.08 -14.44 9.28
N GLY A 220 2.88 -13.87 9.24
CA GLY A 220 2.60 -12.60 8.57
C GLY A 220 3.40 -11.46 9.18
N PHE A 221 3.48 -11.38 10.50
CA PHE A 221 4.28 -10.38 11.20
C PHE A 221 5.76 -10.45 10.82
N VAL A 222 6.37 -11.64 10.88
CA VAL A 222 7.78 -11.82 10.50
C VAL A 222 8.01 -11.48 9.03
N PHE A 223 7.11 -11.89 8.14
CA PHE A 223 7.18 -11.59 6.72
C PHE A 223 7.15 -10.06 6.46
N PHE A 224 6.20 -9.36 7.06
CA PHE A 224 6.10 -7.90 6.91
C PHE A 224 7.28 -7.16 7.57
N LEU A 225 7.78 -7.64 8.71
CA LEU A 225 8.95 -7.08 9.36
C LEU A 225 10.18 -7.11 8.44
N ILE A 226 10.41 -8.25 7.77
CA ILE A 226 11.54 -8.41 6.84
C ILE A 226 11.35 -7.48 5.61
N ILE A 227 10.18 -7.50 4.99
CA ILE A 227 9.94 -6.70 3.78
C ILE A 227 9.97 -5.20 4.08
N ALA A 228 9.25 -4.76 5.11
CA ALA A 228 9.21 -3.34 5.49
C ALA A 228 10.58 -2.84 5.92
N GLY A 229 11.31 -3.62 6.72
CA GLY A 229 12.67 -3.30 7.14
C GLY A 229 13.62 -3.17 5.95
N ALA A 230 13.60 -4.14 5.03
CA ALA A 230 14.43 -4.08 3.83
C ALA A 230 14.12 -2.84 2.98
N ASN A 231 12.84 -2.54 2.74
CA ASN A 231 12.45 -1.37 1.95
C ASN A 231 12.84 -0.03 2.58
N GLN A 232 12.83 0.07 3.92
CA GLN A 232 13.23 1.30 4.62
C GLN A 232 14.74 1.50 4.67
N ILE A 233 15.52 0.44 4.65
CA ILE A 233 16.97 0.49 4.85
C ILE A 233 17.74 0.51 3.52
N VAL A 234 17.27 -0.20 2.49
CA VAL A 234 18.06 -0.44 1.27
C VAL A 234 18.39 0.86 0.55
N ASN A 235 17.42 1.73 0.30
CA ASN A 235 17.65 2.96 -0.45
C ASN A 235 18.59 3.94 0.29
N PRO A 236 18.38 4.27 1.59
CA PRO A 236 19.34 5.08 2.34
C PRO A 236 20.74 4.46 2.41
N TYR A 237 20.84 3.15 2.63
CA TYR A 237 22.12 2.44 2.64
C TYR A 237 22.87 2.58 1.31
N LEU A 238 22.18 2.44 0.18
CA LEU A 238 22.79 2.57 -1.13
C LEU A 238 23.22 4.01 -1.43
N GLN A 239 22.43 5.02 -0.98
CA GLN A 239 22.83 6.42 -1.07
C GLN A 239 24.09 6.71 -0.25
N GLU A 240 24.13 6.32 1.00
CA GLU A 240 25.27 6.56 1.89
C GLU A 240 26.53 5.81 1.46
N ARG A 241 26.38 4.58 0.97
CA ARG A 241 27.50 3.68 0.65
C ARG A 241 28.07 3.91 -0.73
N PHE A 242 27.23 4.25 -1.72
CA PHE A 242 27.57 4.29 -3.15
C PHE A 242 27.28 5.64 -3.81
N ASP A 243 26.84 6.64 -3.03
CA ASP A 243 26.55 7.98 -3.52
C ASP A 243 25.55 8.00 -4.71
N ILE A 244 24.55 7.10 -4.68
CA ILE A 244 23.54 7.04 -5.73
C ILE A 244 22.57 8.22 -5.62
N SER A 245 22.13 8.75 -6.77
CA SER A 245 21.14 9.82 -6.81
C SER A 245 19.73 9.35 -6.42
N LEU A 246 18.83 10.30 -6.11
CA LEU A 246 17.42 10.02 -5.86
C LEU A 246 16.75 9.30 -7.03
N SER A 247 17.08 9.70 -8.25
CA SER A 247 16.57 9.05 -9.47
C SER A 247 17.00 7.59 -9.53
N GLN A 248 18.27 7.30 -9.23
CA GLN A 248 18.79 5.94 -9.21
C GLN A 248 18.11 5.09 -8.12
N ALA A 249 17.91 5.64 -6.91
CA ALA A 249 17.15 4.98 -5.85
C ALA A 249 15.69 4.70 -6.26
N GLY A 250 15.06 5.63 -6.97
CA GLY A 250 13.72 5.44 -7.55
C GLY A 250 13.67 4.30 -8.56
N TYR A 251 14.67 4.18 -9.45
CA TYR A 251 14.75 3.06 -10.40
C TYR A 251 14.94 1.70 -9.70
N LEU A 252 15.72 1.65 -8.64
CA LEU A 252 15.87 0.41 -7.84
C LEU A 252 14.54 0.00 -7.19
N THR A 253 13.78 0.95 -6.67
CA THR A 253 12.42 0.70 -6.16
C THR A 253 11.48 0.22 -7.27
N THR A 254 11.63 0.71 -8.50
CA THR A 254 10.90 0.22 -9.67
C THR A 254 11.23 -1.25 -9.97
N VAL A 255 12.50 -1.63 -9.93
CA VAL A 255 12.95 -3.03 -10.11
C VAL A 255 12.32 -3.91 -9.03
N TRP A 256 12.28 -3.44 -7.77
CA TRP A 256 11.56 -4.13 -6.70
C TRP A 256 10.07 -4.32 -7.03
N GLY A 257 9.39 -3.27 -7.49
CA GLY A 257 7.98 -3.35 -7.88
C GLY A 257 7.73 -4.37 -9.01
N ILE A 258 8.59 -4.41 -10.02
CA ILE A 258 8.55 -5.43 -11.08
C ILE A 258 8.75 -6.82 -10.50
N GLY A 259 9.70 -6.99 -9.57
CA GLY A 259 9.94 -8.23 -8.85
C GLY A 259 8.71 -8.73 -8.09
N VAL A 260 7.95 -7.82 -7.46
CA VAL A 260 6.67 -8.15 -6.78
C VAL A 260 5.63 -8.70 -7.77
N VAL A 261 5.49 -8.06 -8.94
CA VAL A 261 4.55 -8.51 -10.00
C VAL A 261 4.95 -9.90 -10.50
N LEU A 262 6.21 -10.06 -10.91
CA LEU A 262 6.71 -11.32 -11.43
C LEU A 262 6.62 -12.43 -10.37
N GLY A 263 7.01 -12.12 -9.12
CA GLY A 263 6.92 -13.04 -7.99
C GLY A 263 5.49 -13.48 -7.70
N SER A 264 4.52 -12.59 -7.83
CA SER A 264 3.10 -12.92 -7.64
C SER A 264 2.59 -13.89 -8.72
N VAL A 265 2.93 -13.64 -9.98
CA VAL A 265 2.54 -14.52 -11.11
C VAL A 265 3.21 -15.87 -11.00
N VAL A 266 4.55 -15.89 -10.80
CA VAL A 266 5.32 -17.12 -10.68
C VAL A 266 4.93 -17.91 -9.44
N GLY A 267 4.74 -17.22 -8.30
CA GLY A 267 4.31 -17.83 -7.04
C GLY A 267 2.94 -18.51 -7.14
N GLY A 268 1.98 -17.84 -7.80
CA GLY A 268 0.66 -18.43 -8.06
C GLY A 268 0.74 -19.72 -8.89
N GLN A 269 1.52 -19.72 -9.98
CA GLN A 269 1.76 -20.91 -10.81
C GLN A 269 2.53 -22.00 -10.04
N LEU A 270 3.50 -21.61 -9.22
CA LEU A 270 4.28 -22.55 -8.43
C LEU A 270 3.38 -23.31 -7.43
N ILE A 271 2.48 -22.59 -6.74
CA ILE A 271 1.50 -23.20 -5.83
C ILE A 271 0.64 -24.24 -6.53
N GLN A 272 0.17 -23.93 -7.76
CA GLN A 272 -0.64 -24.85 -8.54
C GLN A 272 0.13 -26.10 -8.97
N ARG A 273 1.43 -25.98 -9.30
CA ARG A 273 2.24 -27.09 -9.82
C ARG A 273 2.82 -28.00 -8.74
N VAL A 274 3.33 -27.41 -7.63
CA VAL A 274 4.08 -28.17 -6.60
C VAL A 274 3.36 -28.24 -5.25
N GLY A 275 2.22 -27.57 -5.10
CA GLY A 275 1.46 -27.47 -3.87
C GLY A 275 1.99 -26.41 -2.89
N ARG A 276 1.12 -25.99 -1.97
CA ARG A 276 1.40 -24.86 -1.06
C ARG A 276 2.68 -25.03 -0.24
N ARG A 277 2.90 -26.19 0.38
CA ARG A 277 4.06 -26.42 1.27
C ARG A 277 5.39 -26.29 0.54
N ARG A 278 5.52 -26.93 -0.64
CA ARG A 278 6.75 -26.88 -1.44
C ARG A 278 6.97 -25.47 -2.00
N ALA A 279 5.91 -24.83 -2.51
CA ALA A 279 5.97 -23.47 -3.01
C ALA A 279 6.49 -22.50 -1.94
N THR A 280 6.02 -22.61 -0.68
CA THR A 280 6.49 -21.78 0.42
C THR A 280 7.98 -21.95 0.68
N TRP A 281 8.49 -23.19 0.73
CA TRP A 281 9.92 -23.43 0.92
C TRP A 281 10.78 -22.89 -0.22
N ILE A 282 10.33 -23.09 -1.46
CA ILE A 282 11.02 -22.54 -2.65
C ILE A 282 11.05 -21.01 -2.57
N SER A 283 9.95 -20.35 -2.21
CA SER A 283 9.87 -18.89 -2.08
C SER A 283 10.81 -18.37 -0.98
N ILE A 284 10.89 -19.05 0.16
CA ILE A 284 11.84 -18.72 1.25
C ILE A 284 13.28 -18.81 0.75
N ILE A 285 13.64 -19.90 0.07
CA ILE A 285 15.01 -20.10 -0.45
C ILE A 285 15.35 -18.99 -1.45
N ILE A 286 14.45 -18.68 -2.40
CA ILE A 286 14.64 -17.60 -3.38
C ILE A 286 14.82 -16.26 -2.68
N SER A 287 14.04 -15.97 -1.64
CA SER A 287 14.14 -14.72 -0.88
C SER A 287 15.48 -14.60 -0.15
N VAL A 288 15.93 -15.68 0.49
CA VAL A 288 17.23 -15.72 1.17
C VAL A 288 18.38 -15.53 0.16
N VAL A 289 18.35 -16.25 -0.96
CA VAL A 289 19.35 -16.14 -2.03
C VAL A 289 19.34 -14.73 -2.66
N GLY A 290 18.19 -14.08 -2.74
CA GLY A 290 18.08 -12.73 -3.27
C GLY A 290 18.59 -11.63 -2.32
N ILE A 291 18.41 -11.81 -1.01
CA ILE A 291 18.77 -10.80 0.00
C ILE A 291 20.23 -10.94 0.47
N LEU A 292 20.73 -12.15 0.66
CA LEU A 292 22.09 -12.38 1.17
C LEU A 292 23.19 -11.66 0.38
N PRO A 293 23.17 -11.64 -0.97
CA PRO A 293 24.20 -10.95 -1.73
C PRO A 293 24.28 -9.45 -1.46
N LEU A 294 23.16 -8.80 -1.07
CA LEU A 294 23.16 -7.36 -0.77
C LEU A 294 24.15 -6.98 0.33
N ALA A 295 24.41 -7.88 1.27
CA ALA A 295 25.40 -7.68 2.34
C ALA A 295 26.86 -7.70 1.85
N PHE A 296 27.12 -8.25 0.66
CA PHE A 296 28.46 -8.51 0.12
C PHE A 296 28.74 -7.81 -1.20
N ILE A 297 27.81 -6.97 -1.70
CA ILE A 297 28.00 -6.27 -2.98
C ILE A 297 29.17 -5.29 -2.85
N PRO A 298 30.25 -5.46 -3.63
CA PRO A 298 31.36 -4.51 -3.65
C PRO A 298 30.93 -3.20 -4.34
N ALA A 299 31.45 -2.05 -3.87
CA ALA A 299 31.18 -0.72 -4.42
C ALA A 299 31.38 -0.62 -5.94
N ALA A 300 32.30 -1.40 -6.49
CA ALA A 300 32.61 -1.42 -7.93
C ALA A 300 31.47 -1.88 -8.86
N TRP A 301 30.39 -2.44 -8.33
CA TRP A 301 29.23 -2.87 -9.13
C TRP A 301 28.23 -1.73 -9.40
N PHE A 302 28.38 -0.59 -8.73
CA PHE A 302 27.53 0.59 -8.86
C PHE A 302 28.26 1.83 -9.40
N ALA A 303 29.57 1.76 -9.60
CA ALA A 303 30.38 2.79 -10.24
C ALA A 303 30.45 2.57 -11.76
#